data_cb8e0c4c92541adcb8423f9fe08e197c
#
_entry.id   cb8e0c4c92541adcb8423f9fe08e197c
#
_cell.length_a   1.000
_cell.length_b   1.000
_cell.length_c   1.000
_cell.angle_alpha   90.00
_cell.angle_beta   90.00
_cell.angle_gamma   90.00
#
_symmetry.space_group_name_H-M   'P 1'
#
loop_
_entity.id
_entity.type
_entity.pdbx_description
1 polymer ?
#
loop_
_entity_poly.entity_id
_entity_poly.type
_entity_poly.pdbx_seq_one_letter_code
_entity_poly.pdbx_strand_id
1 'polypeptide(L)'
;MNSIALGLALLLLGSPIFAQETKPADSVKDCPMHAQHMAQQSHHATMESHGDQAMGFPHNQTTHHFRLISNGGAIEVSAHDPNDKANTEAIRSHLSHIARMFGEGDFSAPMFTHDTVPPGVTTMKLMKSAIHYTYEELPLGGRVRIQSADLIAVASIHDFLRFQITEHQTGDSVEVAEK
;
A
#
# COMPACT_ATOMS: atom_id res chain seq x y z
N MET A 1 7.36 79.37 -58.98
CA MET A 1 6.38 79.04 -58.01
C MET A 1 6.82 77.67 -57.47
N ASN A 2 7.41 77.69 -56.27
CA ASN A 2 8.18 76.59 -55.73
C ASN A 2 7.27 75.72 -54.85
N SER A 3 7.21 74.42 -55.14
CA SER A 3 6.56 73.43 -54.25
C SER A 3 7.65 72.68 -53.50
N ILE A 4 7.64 72.85 -52.21
CA ILE A 4 8.51 72.12 -51.25
C ILE A 4 7.83 70.86 -50.87
N ALA A 5 8.43 69.69 -51.18
CA ALA A 5 7.98 68.37 -50.71
C ALA A 5 8.64 68.03 -49.36
N LEU A 6 7.83 67.85 -48.37
CA LEU A 6 8.26 67.48 -47.00
C LEU A 6 8.28 65.93 -46.88
N GLY A 7 9.48 65.38 -46.79
CA GLY A 7 9.67 63.94 -46.59
C GLY A 7 9.48 63.55 -45.13
N LEU A 8 8.56 62.62 -44.85
CA LEU A 8 8.32 62.06 -43.55
C LEU A 8 9.16 60.76 -43.37
N ALA A 9 10.18 60.84 -42.55
CA ALA A 9 11.00 59.68 -42.20
C ALA A 9 10.30 58.84 -41.11
N LEU A 10 9.91 57.63 -41.46
CA LEU A 10 9.30 56.67 -40.54
C LEU A 10 10.41 55.82 -39.82
N LEU A 11 10.66 56.10 -38.53
CA LEU A 11 11.56 55.37 -37.68
C LEU A 11 10.87 54.07 -37.22
N LEU A 12 11.27 52.93 -37.76
CA LEU A 12 10.89 51.61 -37.28
C LEU A 12 11.72 51.25 -36.02
N LEU A 13 11.10 51.36 -34.83
CA LEU A 13 11.64 50.84 -33.57
C LEU A 13 11.45 49.32 -33.55
N GLY A 14 12.53 48.61 -33.87
CA GLY A 14 12.59 47.14 -33.68
C GLY A 14 12.65 46.79 -32.19
N SER A 15 11.59 46.19 -31.65
CA SER A 15 11.61 45.61 -30.31
C SER A 15 12.46 44.33 -30.31
N PRO A 16 13.36 44.12 -29.33
CA PRO A 16 14.07 42.86 -29.23
C PRO A 16 13.09 41.77 -28.77
N ILE A 17 12.92 40.75 -29.60
CA ILE A 17 12.25 39.50 -29.19
C ILE A 17 13.20 38.79 -28.25
N PHE A 18 12.91 38.83 -26.96
CA PHE A 18 13.53 37.91 -25.98
C PHE A 18 13.08 36.51 -26.33
N ALA A 19 13.94 35.72 -26.94
CA ALA A 19 13.77 34.27 -27.04
C ALA A 19 13.80 33.69 -25.62
N GLN A 20 12.66 33.27 -25.14
CA GLN A 20 12.53 32.52 -23.88
C GLN A 20 13.11 31.14 -24.13
N GLU A 21 14.33 30.93 -23.62
CA GLU A 21 15.02 29.68 -23.68
C GLU A 21 14.18 28.67 -22.86
N THR A 22 13.44 27.79 -23.54
CA THR A 22 12.74 26.69 -22.93
C THR A 22 13.78 25.68 -22.43
N LYS A 23 14.02 25.67 -21.13
CA LYS A 23 14.87 24.69 -20.47
C LYS A 23 14.40 23.30 -20.85
N PRO A 24 15.30 22.39 -21.31
CA PRO A 24 14.88 21.04 -21.72
C PRO A 24 14.23 20.28 -20.56
N ALA A 25 13.25 19.44 -20.88
CA ALA A 25 12.46 18.62 -19.95
C ALA A 25 13.28 17.57 -19.16
N ASP A 26 14.60 17.56 -19.28
CA ASP A 26 15.51 16.64 -18.60
C ASP A 26 15.75 16.96 -17.11
N SER A 27 15.35 18.14 -16.65
CA SER A 27 15.56 18.57 -15.26
C SER A 27 14.60 17.92 -14.23
N VAL A 28 13.62 17.15 -14.67
CA VAL A 28 12.66 16.45 -13.77
C VAL A 28 13.27 15.19 -13.20
N LYS A 29 14.20 14.55 -13.92
CA LYS A 29 14.85 13.30 -13.49
C LYS A 29 15.81 13.48 -12.32
N ASP A 30 16.36 14.67 -12.12
CA ASP A 30 17.31 14.99 -11.05
C ASP A 30 16.63 15.57 -9.80
N CYS A 31 15.29 15.60 -9.74
CA CYS A 31 14.59 16.07 -8.56
C CYS A 31 14.56 14.97 -7.48
N PRO A 32 15.08 15.23 -6.24
CA PRO A 32 15.04 14.23 -5.16
C PRO A 32 13.63 13.68 -4.86
N MET A 33 12.60 14.51 -4.99
CA MET A 33 11.20 14.08 -4.83
C MET A 33 10.77 13.09 -5.93
N HIS A 34 11.24 13.27 -7.17
CA HIS A 34 10.96 12.35 -8.27
C HIS A 34 11.62 10.99 -8.02
N ALA A 35 12.88 10.99 -7.58
CA ALA A 35 13.59 9.75 -7.23
C ALA A 35 12.91 9.00 -6.07
N GLN A 36 12.46 9.71 -5.04
CA GLN A 36 11.69 9.12 -3.93
C GLN A 36 10.36 8.53 -4.39
N HIS A 37 9.63 9.24 -5.23
CA HIS A 37 8.35 8.75 -5.77
C HIS A 37 8.54 7.48 -6.62
N MET A 38 9.56 7.45 -7.47
CA MET A 38 9.89 6.27 -8.28
C MET A 38 10.32 5.08 -7.40
N ALA A 39 11.08 5.33 -6.32
CA ALA A 39 11.48 4.29 -5.38
C ALA A 39 10.27 3.71 -4.64
N GLN A 40 9.32 4.54 -4.20
CA GLN A 40 8.08 4.10 -3.57
C GLN A 40 7.21 3.28 -4.53
N GLN A 41 7.08 3.70 -5.79
CA GLN A 41 6.32 2.94 -6.80
C GLN A 41 6.96 1.58 -7.08
N SER A 42 8.30 1.51 -7.19
CA SER A 42 8.99 0.23 -7.42
C SER A 42 8.88 -0.70 -6.22
N HIS A 43 8.96 -0.17 -5.00
CA HIS A 43 8.75 -0.94 -3.77
C HIS A 43 7.33 -1.53 -3.71
N HIS A 44 6.32 -0.71 -3.98
CA HIS A 44 4.92 -1.16 -3.98
C HIS A 44 4.67 -2.25 -5.03
N ALA A 45 5.14 -2.05 -6.26
CA ALA A 45 4.99 -3.07 -7.32
C ALA A 45 5.69 -4.40 -6.97
N THR A 46 6.85 -4.35 -6.31
CA THR A 46 7.55 -5.55 -5.83
C THR A 46 6.75 -6.25 -4.75
N MET A 47 6.24 -5.50 -3.77
CA MET A 47 5.40 -6.03 -2.68
C MET A 47 4.13 -6.68 -3.22
N GLU A 48 3.44 -6.05 -4.18
CA GLU A 48 2.26 -6.64 -4.84
C GLU A 48 2.58 -7.96 -5.54
N SER A 49 3.70 -8.01 -6.29
CA SER A 49 4.15 -9.22 -6.97
C SER A 49 4.49 -10.36 -6.00
N HIS A 50 5.17 -10.04 -4.89
CA HIS A 50 5.46 -11.01 -3.83
C HIS A 50 4.18 -11.44 -3.12
N GLY A 51 3.24 -10.51 -2.91
CA GLY A 51 1.93 -10.78 -2.33
C GLY A 51 1.15 -11.78 -3.18
N ASP A 52 1.00 -11.54 -4.48
CA ASP A 52 0.32 -12.45 -5.41
C ASP A 52 0.93 -13.86 -5.39
N GLN A 53 2.27 -13.93 -5.33
CA GLN A 53 2.98 -15.21 -5.24
C GLN A 53 2.73 -15.91 -3.89
N ALA A 54 2.74 -15.18 -2.79
CA ALA A 54 2.52 -15.74 -1.45
C ALA A 54 1.06 -16.18 -1.24
N MET A 55 0.11 -15.43 -1.79
CA MET A 55 -1.33 -15.67 -1.65
C MET A 55 -1.86 -16.73 -2.62
N GLY A 56 -1.30 -16.80 -3.84
CA GLY A 56 -1.77 -17.68 -4.90
C GLY A 56 -3.00 -17.15 -5.64
N PHE A 57 -3.33 -15.86 -5.48
CA PHE A 57 -4.39 -15.15 -6.21
C PHE A 57 -4.00 -13.68 -6.42
N PRO A 58 -4.53 -13.00 -7.46
CA PRO A 58 -4.14 -11.64 -7.79
C PRO A 58 -4.75 -10.62 -6.82
N HIS A 59 -3.91 -9.73 -6.25
CA HIS A 59 -4.32 -8.66 -5.34
C HIS A 59 -5.35 -7.71 -5.97
N ASN A 60 -5.22 -7.41 -7.27
CA ASN A 60 -6.09 -6.48 -7.98
C ASN A 60 -7.52 -7.00 -8.26
N GLN A 61 -7.81 -8.24 -7.89
CA GLN A 61 -9.16 -8.84 -7.95
C GLN A 61 -9.75 -9.08 -6.56
N THR A 62 -9.08 -8.60 -5.53
CA THR A 62 -9.45 -8.81 -4.14
C THR A 62 -9.35 -7.52 -3.33
N THR A 63 -10.09 -7.44 -2.25
CA THR A 63 -9.99 -6.36 -1.27
C THR A 63 -9.46 -6.91 0.04
N HIS A 64 -8.42 -6.24 0.58
CA HIS A 64 -7.86 -6.53 1.89
C HIS A 64 -8.31 -5.47 2.88
N HIS A 65 -8.70 -5.88 4.06
CA HIS A 65 -8.97 -5.02 5.20
C HIS A 65 -8.22 -5.50 6.43
N PHE A 66 -7.67 -4.55 7.18
CA PHE A 66 -7.01 -4.79 8.45
C PHE A 66 -7.74 -3.99 9.54
N ARG A 67 -8.25 -4.68 10.54
CA ARG A 67 -9.09 -4.07 11.58
C ARG A 67 -8.37 -4.13 12.92
N LEU A 68 -8.27 -3.00 13.61
CA LEU A 68 -7.78 -2.94 14.98
C LEU A 68 -8.97 -2.92 15.94
N ILE A 69 -8.99 -3.84 16.91
CA ILE A 69 -10.01 -3.88 17.96
C ILE A 69 -9.34 -3.95 19.33
N SER A 70 -10.07 -3.65 20.40
CA SER A 70 -9.52 -3.47 21.75
C SER A 70 -8.70 -4.65 22.29
N ASN A 71 -8.92 -5.87 21.81
CA ASN A 71 -8.21 -7.09 22.24
C ASN A 71 -7.43 -7.75 21.10
N GLY A 72 -7.05 -7.00 20.06
CA GLY A 72 -6.28 -7.51 18.92
C GLY A 72 -6.75 -6.93 17.59
N GLY A 73 -7.11 -7.79 16.62
CA GLY A 73 -7.59 -7.32 15.33
C GLY A 73 -8.02 -8.43 14.39
N ALA A 74 -8.15 -8.07 13.11
CA ALA A 74 -8.51 -9.02 12.05
C ALA A 74 -7.87 -8.66 10.71
N ILE A 75 -7.60 -9.69 9.92
CA ILE A 75 -7.27 -9.63 8.50
C ILE A 75 -8.47 -10.18 7.75
N GLU A 76 -9.05 -9.39 6.84
CA GLU A 76 -10.19 -9.79 6.03
C GLU A 76 -9.81 -9.68 4.55
N VAL A 77 -10.14 -10.70 3.76
CA VAL A 77 -9.94 -10.67 2.31
C VAL A 77 -11.21 -11.15 1.62
N SER A 78 -11.61 -10.45 0.57
CA SER A 78 -12.77 -10.80 -0.24
C SER A 78 -12.50 -10.60 -1.73
N ALA A 79 -13.07 -11.47 -2.56
CA ALA A 79 -13.08 -11.30 -4.02
C ALA A 79 -13.99 -10.12 -4.43
N HIS A 80 -13.62 -9.39 -5.49
CA HIS A 80 -14.42 -8.29 -6.03
C HIS A 80 -15.69 -8.78 -6.73
N ASP A 81 -15.57 -9.86 -7.53
CA ASP A 81 -16.71 -10.43 -8.23
C ASP A 81 -17.36 -11.53 -7.38
N PRO A 82 -18.66 -11.39 -7.01
CA PRO A 82 -19.39 -12.40 -6.25
C PRO A 82 -19.55 -13.74 -6.99
N ASN A 83 -19.31 -13.77 -8.30
CA ASN A 83 -19.33 -14.99 -9.10
C ASN A 83 -17.96 -15.65 -9.24
N ASP A 84 -16.89 -15.01 -8.80
CA ASP A 84 -15.54 -15.56 -8.84
C ASP A 84 -15.30 -16.55 -7.70
N LYS A 85 -15.79 -17.76 -7.93
CA LYS A 85 -15.66 -18.87 -6.99
C LYS A 85 -14.21 -19.33 -6.84
N ALA A 86 -13.40 -19.19 -7.89
CA ALA A 86 -12.00 -19.62 -7.86
C ALA A 86 -11.18 -18.75 -6.90
N ASN A 87 -11.26 -17.43 -7.02
CA ASN A 87 -10.60 -16.53 -6.09
C ASN A 87 -11.19 -16.61 -4.68
N THR A 88 -12.51 -16.75 -4.52
CA THR A 88 -13.14 -16.94 -3.21
C THR A 88 -12.56 -18.15 -2.48
N GLU A 89 -12.41 -19.28 -3.17
CA GLU A 89 -11.86 -20.51 -2.58
C GLU A 89 -10.36 -20.40 -2.30
N ALA A 90 -9.59 -19.76 -3.21
CA ALA A 90 -8.16 -19.50 -3.00
C ALA A 90 -7.93 -18.61 -1.76
N ILE A 91 -8.73 -17.56 -1.58
CA ILE A 91 -8.71 -16.68 -0.39
C ILE A 91 -8.97 -17.50 0.89
N ARG A 92 -10.00 -18.34 0.89
CA ARG A 92 -10.36 -19.19 2.05
C ARG A 92 -9.23 -20.12 2.43
N SER A 93 -8.68 -20.81 1.42
CA SER A 93 -7.54 -21.71 1.61
C SER A 93 -6.33 -20.97 2.18
N HIS A 94 -5.98 -19.82 1.60
CA HIS A 94 -4.86 -19.00 2.04
C HIS A 94 -5.04 -18.52 3.49
N LEU A 95 -6.18 -17.91 3.83
CA LEU A 95 -6.40 -17.36 5.18
C LEU A 95 -6.48 -18.44 6.25
N SER A 96 -7.04 -19.62 5.93
CA SER A 96 -7.00 -20.79 6.81
C SER A 96 -5.56 -21.22 7.08
N HIS A 97 -4.71 -21.21 6.03
CA HIS A 97 -3.28 -21.51 6.16
C HIS A 97 -2.55 -20.47 6.99
N ILE A 98 -2.80 -19.17 6.76
CA ILE A 98 -2.22 -18.06 7.53
C ILE A 98 -2.58 -18.15 9.01
N ALA A 99 -3.83 -18.45 9.37
CA ALA A 99 -4.23 -18.60 10.77
C ALA A 99 -3.41 -19.69 11.48
N ARG A 100 -3.16 -20.81 10.80
CA ARG A 100 -2.35 -21.92 11.33
C ARG A 100 -0.87 -21.50 11.44
N MET A 101 -0.27 -20.95 10.39
CA MET A 101 1.14 -20.54 10.37
C MET A 101 1.43 -19.53 11.49
N PHE A 102 0.60 -18.51 11.62
CA PHE A 102 0.78 -17.49 12.66
C PHE A 102 0.63 -18.08 14.06
N GLY A 103 -0.30 -19.03 14.25
CA GLY A 103 -0.45 -19.78 15.50
C GLY A 103 0.80 -20.62 15.86
N GLU A 104 1.51 -21.12 14.86
CA GLU A 104 2.80 -21.80 15.01
C GLU A 104 3.98 -20.82 15.19
N GLY A 105 3.76 -19.53 15.01
CA GLY A 105 4.77 -18.47 15.06
C GLY A 105 5.53 -18.31 13.74
N ASP A 106 5.01 -18.85 12.65
CA ASP A 106 5.58 -18.67 11.32
C ASP A 106 4.94 -17.45 10.60
N PHE A 107 5.75 -16.43 10.39
CA PHE A 107 5.40 -15.18 9.70
C PHE A 107 6.20 -15.04 8.39
N SER A 108 6.62 -16.16 7.79
CA SER A 108 7.41 -16.13 6.54
C SER A 108 6.65 -15.47 5.39
N ALA A 109 5.32 -15.64 5.31
CA ALA A 109 4.51 -15.04 4.25
C ALA A 109 4.55 -13.49 4.26
N PRO A 110 4.20 -12.77 5.35
CA PRO A 110 4.32 -11.32 5.36
C PRO A 110 5.77 -10.84 5.28
N MET A 111 6.73 -11.58 5.83
CA MET A 111 8.16 -11.23 5.70
C MET A 111 8.62 -11.32 4.25
N PHE A 112 8.19 -12.31 3.49
CA PHE A 112 8.47 -12.43 2.06
C PHE A 112 7.78 -11.33 1.24
N THR A 113 6.50 -11.04 1.53
CA THR A 113 5.72 -10.01 0.83
C THR A 113 6.39 -8.64 0.95
N HIS A 114 6.86 -8.28 2.15
CA HIS A 114 7.41 -6.94 2.43
C HIS A 114 8.94 -6.85 2.38
N ASP A 115 9.64 -7.95 2.11
CA ASP A 115 11.11 -8.06 2.14
C ASP A 115 11.71 -7.49 3.43
N THR A 116 11.00 -7.63 4.54
CA THR A 116 11.40 -7.15 5.87
C THR A 116 10.65 -7.91 6.97
N VAL A 117 11.09 -7.72 8.23
CA VAL A 117 10.33 -8.19 9.40
C VAL A 117 9.32 -7.11 9.79
N PRO A 118 8.01 -7.32 9.59
CA PRO A 118 7.02 -6.32 9.97
C PRO A 118 7.07 -5.99 11.47
N PRO A 119 6.81 -4.74 11.86
CA PRO A 119 6.65 -4.35 13.27
C PRO A 119 5.72 -5.30 14.02
N GLY A 120 5.99 -5.55 15.29
CA GLY A 120 5.20 -6.46 16.13
C GLY A 120 5.52 -7.95 15.97
N VAL A 121 5.98 -8.42 14.78
CA VAL A 121 6.19 -9.84 14.47
C VAL A 121 7.13 -10.52 15.47
N THR A 122 8.24 -9.89 15.84
CA THR A 122 9.19 -10.48 16.81
C THR A 122 8.51 -10.77 18.15
N THR A 123 7.71 -9.85 18.66
CA THR A 123 6.96 -10.02 19.90
C THR A 123 5.85 -11.05 19.75
N MET A 124 5.10 -11.02 18.64
CA MET A 124 4.05 -12.02 18.36
C MET A 124 4.61 -13.45 18.31
N LYS A 125 5.80 -13.64 17.74
CA LYS A 125 6.50 -14.95 17.75
C LYS A 125 6.87 -15.40 19.15
N LEU A 126 7.41 -14.51 19.98
CA LEU A 126 7.79 -14.82 21.37
C LEU A 126 6.56 -15.10 22.24
N MET A 127 5.45 -14.44 21.98
CA MET A 127 4.21 -14.55 22.77
C MET A 127 3.15 -15.42 22.08
N LYS A 128 3.53 -16.31 21.15
CA LYS A 128 2.59 -17.10 20.35
C LYS A 128 1.57 -17.91 21.19
N SER A 129 1.94 -18.34 22.41
CA SER A 129 1.03 -19.07 23.30
C SER A 129 -0.05 -18.17 23.95
N ALA A 130 0.13 -16.85 23.92
CA ALA A 130 -0.83 -15.88 24.45
C ALA A 130 -1.72 -15.26 23.35
N ILE A 131 -1.47 -15.59 22.07
CA ILE A 131 -2.21 -15.07 20.93
C ILE A 131 -3.03 -16.17 20.29
N HIS A 132 -4.29 -15.91 20.04
CA HIS A 132 -5.22 -16.83 19.39
C HIS A 132 -5.53 -16.35 17.97
N TYR A 133 -5.39 -17.26 17.01
CA TYR A 133 -5.71 -17.04 15.61
C TYR A 133 -6.88 -17.91 15.21
N THR A 134 -7.96 -17.31 14.73
CA THR A 134 -9.17 -18.03 14.34
C THR A 134 -9.54 -17.65 12.91
N TYR A 135 -9.63 -18.66 12.06
CA TYR A 135 -10.14 -18.50 10.70
C TYR A 135 -11.67 -18.53 10.72
N GLU A 136 -12.30 -17.62 9.97
CA GLU A 136 -13.74 -17.54 9.74
C GLU A 136 -14.02 -17.40 8.24
N GLU A 137 -14.95 -18.20 7.74
CA GLU A 137 -15.44 -18.05 6.38
C GLU A 137 -16.33 -16.81 6.24
N LEU A 138 -16.14 -16.04 5.14
CA LEU A 138 -17.01 -14.95 4.71
C LEU A 138 -17.65 -15.29 3.36
N PRO A 139 -18.75 -14.63 2.98
CA PRO A 139 -19.46 -14.93 1.73
C PRO A 139 -18.56 -14.91 0.47
N LEU A 140 -17.63 -13.94 0.40
CA LEU A 140 -16.74 -13.77 -0.75
C LEU A 140 -15.26 -14.01 -0.41
N GLY A 141 -14.96 -14.68 0.68
CA GLY A 141 -13.59 -14.92 1.12
C GLY A 141 -13.49 -15.41 2.54
N GLY A 142 -12.68 -14.73 3.38
CA GLY A 142 -12.44 -15.15 4.76
C GLY A 142 -11.90 -14.05 5.64
N ARG A 143 -11.76 -14.39 6.92
CA ARG A 143 -11.20 -13.54 7.98
C ARG A 143 -10.28 -14.37 8.87
N VAL A 144 -9.17 -13.78 9.29
CA VAL A 144 -8.36 -14.28 10.42
C VAL A 144 -8.52 -13.29 11.57
N ARG A 145 -9.13 -13.74 12.67
CA ARG A 145 -9.12 -12.99 13.93
C ARG A 145 -7.83 -13.27 14.68
N ILE A 146 -7.24 -12.21 15.23
CA ILE A 146 -6.00 -12.25 16.01
C ILE A 146 -6.31 -11.62 17.37
N GLN A 147 -6.32 -12.39 18.45
CA GLN A 147 -6.79 -11.92 19.74
C GLN A 147 -5.85 -12.34 20.87
N SER A 148 -5.76 -11.49 21.89
CA SER A 148 -5.04 -11.79 23.13
C SER A 148 -5.70 -11.08 24.31
N ALA A 149 -5.51 -11.65 25.51
CA ALA A 149 -5.80 -10.98 26.78
C ALA A 149 -4.58 -10.21 27.31
N ASP A 150 -3.39 -10.47 26.77
CA ASP A 150 -2.14 -9.82 27.17
C ASP A 150 -1.96 -8.49 26.41
N LEU A 151 -1.74 -7.39 27.15
CA LEU A 151 -1.64 -6.05 26.58
C LEU A 151 -0.39 -5.85 25.70
N ILE A 152 0.71 -6.56 25.99
CA ILE A 152 1.94 -6.49 25.17
C ILE A 152 1.70 -7.21 23.85
N ALA A 153 1.04 -8.36 23.88
CA ALA A 153 0.63 -9.09 22.69
C ALA A 153 -0.35 -8.26 21.85
N VAL A 154 -1.36 -7.62 22.47
CA VAL A 154 -2.30 -6.73 21.77
C VAL A 154 -1.58 -5.56 21.10
N ALA A 155 -0.65 -4.91 21.80
CA ALA A 155 0.13 -3.83 21.22
C ALA A 155 0.93 -4.29 19.99
N SER A 156 1.57 -5.47 20.07
CA SER A 156 2.32 -6.02 18.93
C SER A 156 1.43 -6.41 17.74
N ILE A 157 0.22 -6.90 17.99
CA ILE A 157 -0.79 -7.15 16.94
C ILE A 157 -1.18 -5.83 16.27
N HIS A 158 -1.40 -4.77 17.05
CA HIS A 158 -1.73 -3.45 16.50
C HIS A 158 -0.59 -2.88 15.65
N ASP A 159 0.67 -3.01 16.08
CA ASP A 159 1.82 -2.56 15.30
C ASP A 159 1.92 -3.30 13.97
N PHE A 160 1.71 -4.62 13.99
CA PHE A 160 1.66 -5.44 12.79
C PHE A 160 0.54 -5.01 11.83
N LEU A 161 -0.68 -4.82 12.32
CA LEU A 161 -1.83 -4.45 11.50
C LEU A 161 -1.72 -3.02 10.95
N ARG A 162 -1.20 -2.05 11.72
CA ARG A 162 -0.92 -0.69 11.23
C ARG A 162 0.09 -0.69 10.09
N PHE A 163 1.13 -1.50 10.22
CA PHE A 163 2.10 -1.70 9.15
C PHE A 163 1.42 -2.23 7.88
N GLN A 164 0.57 -3.26 8.00
CA GLN A 164 -0.17 -3.81 6.87
C GLN A 164 -1.07 -2.76 6.20
N ILE A 165 -1.82 -1.97 6.99
CA ILE A 165 -2.66 -0.88 6.47
C ILE A 165 -1.84 0.11 5.64
N THR A 166 -0.67 0.48 6.15
CA THR A 166 0.21 1.48 5.51
C THR A 166 0.82 0.95 4.23
N GLU A 167 1.40 -0.26 4.27
CA GLU A 167 2.09 -0.87 3.12
C GLU A 167 1.13 -1.25 2.00
N HIS A 168 -0.02 -1.84 2.34
CA HIS A 168 -1.04 -2.21 1.35
C HIS A 168 -1.97 -1.04 0.95
N GLN A 169 -1.82 0.13 1.56
CA GLN A 169 -2.60 1.34 1.26
C GLN A 169 -4.12 1.09 1.25
N THR A 170 -4.61 0.25 2.18
CA THR A 170 -6.02 -0.19 2.19
C THR A 170 -7.01 0.91 2.54
N GLY A 171 -6.55 2.03 3.10
CA GLY A 171 -7.40 3.11 3.59
C GLY A 171 -8.16 2.80 4.88
N ASP A 172 -7.87 1.67 5.51
CA ASP A 172 -8.46 1.33 6.81
C ASP A 172 -7.96 2.26 7.92
N SER A 173 -8.76 2.40 8.97
CA SER A 173 -8.38 3.18 10.15
C SER A 173 -7.23 2.53 10.90
N VAL A 174 -6.21 3.33 11.24
CA VAL A 174 -5.12 2.94 12.16
C VAL A 174 -5.50 3.07 13.63
N GLU A 175 -6.68 3.63 13.91
CA GLU A 175 -7.22 3.74 15.26
C GLU A 175 -7.94 2.45 15.68
N VAL A 176 -7.88 2.16 16.98
CA VAL A 176 -8.57 0.99 17.55
C VAL A 176 -10.07 1.28 17.58
N ALA A 177 -10.87 0.42 16.94
CA ALA A 177 -12.32 0.55 16.98
C ALA A 177 -12.84 0.33 18.42
N GLU A 178 -13.68 1.24 18.88
CA GLU A 178 -14.49 1.04 20.09
C GLU A 178 -15.48 -0.11 19.82
N LYS A 179 -15.73 -0.92 20.88
CA LYS A 179 -16.68 -2.05 20.78
C LYS A 179 -18.11 -1.59 20.61
#